data_a9d45ca9974a01531e208f06a3c813cf
#
_entry.id   a9d45ca9974a01531e208f06a3c813cf
#
_cell.length_a   1.000
_cell.length_b   1.000
_cell.length_c   1.000
_cell.angle_alpha   90.00
_cell.angle_beta   90.00
_cell.angle_gamma   90.00
#
_symmetry.space_group_name_H-M   'P 1'
#
loop_
_entity.id
_entity.type
_entity.pdbx_description
1 polymer ?
#
loop_
_entity_poly.entity_id
_entity_poly.type
_entity_poly.pdbx_seq_one_letter_code
_entity_poly.pdbx_strand_id
1 'polypeptide(L)'
;MIDNVLERKQLSLRMKITLKSLISAGMIALAVVLPQIAHLAVGAQAGVMLLPMYLPVLLGSCILGVRWGTAVGVLSPFVSYLITSAFGSPMPAAARLPFMMAELAMFALVSGTFSKMLEKHLWMAFPAVIAAEICGRAFFMLLVTVFAGITP
;
A
#
# COMPACT_ATOMS: atom_id res chain seq x y z
N MET A 1 -14.10 -6.32 5.58
CA MET A 1 -14.80 -5.33 6.43
C MET A 1 -15.90 -4.59 5.67
N ILE A 2 -15.56 -3.86 4.64
CA ILE A 2 -16.57 -3.12 3.83
C ILE A 2 -17.59 -4.03 3.17
N ASP A 3 -17.20 -5.23 2.73
CA ASP A 3 -18.11 -6.18 2.08
C ASP A 3 -19.33 -6.51 2.94
N ASN A 4 -19.15 -6.76 4.22
CA ASN A 4 -20.26 -7.06 5.14
C ASN A 4 -21.21 -5.87 5.34
N VAL A 5 -20.70 -4.65 5.32
CA VAL A 5 -21.51 -3.43 5.42
C VAL A 5 -22.30 -3.20 4.13
N LEU A 6 -21.69 -3.48 2.98
CA LEU A 6 -22.31 -3.32 1.67
C LEU A 6 -23.38 -4.39 1.40
N GLU A 7 -23.19 -5.62 1.91
CA GLU A 7 -24.19 -6.70 1.82
C GLU A 7 -25.42 -6.40 2.69
N ARG A 8 -25.21 -5.89 3.91
CA ARG A 8 -26.33 -5.52 4.80
C ARG A 8 -27.25 -4.43 4.22
N LYS A 9 -26.71 -3.53 3.37
CA LYS A 9 -27.49 -2.47 2.74
C LYS A 9 -28.11 -2.83 1.40
N GLN A 10 -27.97 -4.06 0.92
CA GLN A 10 -28.51 -4.50 -0.40
C GLN A 10 -28.20 -3.54 -1.56
N LEU A 11 -27.00 -2.95 -1.53
CA LEU A 11 -26.56 -2.01 -2.55
C LEU A 11 -26.33 -2.74 -3.89
N SER A 12 -26.67 -2.09 -5.00
CA SER A 12 -26.43 -2.63 -6.32
C SER A 12 -24.93 -2.87 -6.58
N LEU A 13 -24.58 -3.84 -7.41
CA LEU A 13 -23.18 -4.17 -7.74
C LEU A 13 -22.39 -2.93 -8.21
N ARG A 14 -23.02 -2.06 -8.99
CA ARG A 14 -22.41 -0.81 -9.46
C ARG A 14 -22.03 0.10 -8.29
N MET A 15 -22.90 0.24 -7.31
CA MET A 15 -22.67 1.09 -6.14
C MET A 15 -21.57 0.53 -5.23
N LYS A 16 -21.49 -0.79 -5.10
CA LYS A 16 -20.41 -1.48 -4.36
C LYS A 16 -19.03 -1.22 -5.01
N ILE A 17 -18.94 -1.34 -6.33
CA ILE A 17 -17.71 -1.09 -7.08
C ILE A 17 -17.31 0.38 -6.99
N THR A 18 -18.26 1.30 -7.17
CA THR A 18 -18.00 2.75 -7.08
C THR A 18 -17.49 3.14 -5.71
N LEU A 19 -18.08 2.62 -4.63
CA LEU A 19 -17.66 2.93 -3.27
C LEU A 19 -16.25 2.38 -2.98
N LYS A 20 -15.96 1.15 -3.39
CA LYS A 20 -14.62 0.56 -3.25
C LYS A 20 -13.58 1.33 -4.05
N SER A 21 -13.91 1.73 -5.27
CA SER A 21 -13.04 2.56 -6.12
C SER A 21 -12.77 3.93 -5.49
N LEU A 22 -13.78 4.57 -4.91
CA LEU A 22 -13.63 5.86 -4.23
C LEU A 22 -12.71 5.76 -3.00
N ILE A 23 -12.90 4.71 -2.18
CA ILE A 23 -12.05 4.47 -1.01
C ILE A 23 -10.63 4.15 -1.44
N SER A 24 -10.44 3.34 -2.50
CA SER A 24 -9.12 3.04 -3.05
C SER A 24 -8.40 4.30 -3.54
N ALA A 25 -9.11 5.19 -4.25
CA ALA A 25 -8.58 6.47 -4.68
C ALA A 25 -8.17 7.37 -3.50
N GLY A 26 -8.97 7.41 -2.45
CA GLY A 26 -8.63 8.11 -1.21
C GLY A 26 -7.39 7.55 -0.52
N MET A 27 -7.24 6.23 -0.47
CA MET A 27 -6.05 5.57 0.10
C MET A 27 -4.79 5.84 -0.74
N ILE A 28 -4.90 5.83 -2.07
CA ILE A 28 -3.80 6.20 -2.96
C ILE A 28 -3.39 7.67 -2.75
N ALA A 29 -4.37 8.57 -2.66
CA ALA A 29 -4.11 9.98 -2.38
C ALA A 29 -3.37 10.16 -1.04
N LEU A 30 -3.81 9.48 0.02
CA LEU A 30 -3.13 9.47 1.33
C LEU A 30 -1.70 8.91 1.22
N ALA A 31 -1.50 7.83 0.46
CA ALA A 31 -0.19 7.22 0.27
C ALA A 31 0.79 8.13 -0.46
N VAL A 32 0.29 9.06 -1.29
CA VAL A 32 1.11 10.07 -1.98
C VAL A 32 1.36 11.28 -1.09
N VAL A 33 0.33 11.76 -0.39
CA VAL A 33 0.39 13.01 0.40
C VAL A 33 1.19 12.83 1.69
N LEU A 34 1.03 11.69 2.38
CA LEU A 34 1.72 11.43 3.66
C LEU A 34 3.26 11.53 3.57
N PRO A 35 3.93 10.91 2.57
CA PRO A 35 5.37 11.08 2.40
C PRO A 35 5.78 12.53 2.15
N GLN A 36 4.99 13.29 1.39
CA GLN A 36 5.28 14.69 1.09
C GLN A 36 5.19 15.56 2.37
N ILE A 37 4.16 15.35 3.20
CA ILE A 37 4.03 16.03 4.49
C ILE A 37 5.20 15.66 5.41
N ALA A 38 5.57 14.37 5.48
CA ALA A 38 6.68 13.91 6.30
C ALA A 38 8.01 14.54 5.85
N HIS A 39 8.24 14.65 4.54
CA HIS A 39 9.42 15.36 3.99
C HIS A 39 9.46 16.83 4.39
N LEU A 40 8.33 17.53 4.33
CA LEU A 40 8.23 18.94 4.69
C LEU A 40 8.36 19.19 6.20
N ALA A 41 7.80 18.29 7.03
CA ALA A 41 7.74 18.50 8.47
C ALA A 41 9.03 18.09 9.21
N VAL A 42 9.69 17.02 8.77
CA VAL A 42 10.79 16.38 9.53
C VAL A 42 12.09 16.29 8.70
N GLY A 43 12.06 16.66 7.43
CA GLY A 43 13.19 16.62 6.52
C GLY A 43 13.32 15.31 5.73
N ALA A 44 14.18 15.34 4.71
CA ALA A 44 14.29 14.27 3.70
C ALA A 44 14.62 12.88 4.28
N GLN A 45 15.41 12.80 5.34
CA GLN A 45 15.80 11.52 5.94
C GLN A 45 14.68 10.87 6.76
N ALA A 46 13.89 11.64 7.47
CA ALA A 46 12.80 11.12 8.29
C ALA A 46 11.61 10.64 7.45
N GLY A 47 11.37 11.26 6.29
CA GLY A 47 10.36 10.80 5.33
C GLY A 47 10.66 9.40 4.80
N VAL A 48 11.93 9.02 4.70
CA VAL A 48 12.36 7.67 4.29
C VAL A 48 12.26 6.68 5.46
N MET A 49 12.57 7.11 6.68
CA MET A 49 12.56 6.23 7.87
C MET A 49 11.15 5.87 8.35
N LEU A 50 10.21 6.78 8.27
CA LEU A 50 8.84 6.58 8.78
C LEU A 50 7.95 5.75 7.86
N LEU A 51 8.41 5.45 6.64
CA LEU A 51 7.67 4.64 5.65
C LEU A 51 6.17 5.00 5.57
N PRO A 52 5.80 6.30 5.49
CA PRO A 52 4.42 6.74 5.63
C PRO A 52 3.49 6.22 4.54
N MET A 53 4.07 5.73 3.41
CA MET A 53 3.33 5.14 2.31
C MET A 53 2.74 3.76 2.64
N TYR A 54 3.38 3.01 3.56
CA TYR A 54 2.93 1.66 3.93
C TYR A 54 1.63 1.68 4.74
N LEU A 55 1.42 2.71 5.54
CA LEU A 55 0.26 2.81 6.42
C LEU A 55 -1.07 2.89 5.65
N PRO A 56 -1.25 3.76 4.63
CA PRO A 56 -2.46 3.76 3.82
C PRO A 56 -2.67 2.47 3.02
N VAL A 57 -1.59 1.85 2.53
CA VAL A 57 -1.67 0.57 1.81
C VAL A 57 -2.14 -0.53 2.75
N LEU A 58 -1.64 -0.58 3.98
CA LEU A 58 -2.05 -1.53 5.00
C LEU A 58 -3.51 -1.34 5.39
N LEU A 59 -3.91 -0.11 5.70
CA LEU A 59 -5.31 0.21 6.01
C LEU A 59 -6.22 -0.12 4.83
N GLY A 60 -5.82 0.25 3.62
CA GLY A 60 -6.54 -0.04 2.40
C GLY A 60 -6.75 -1.53 2.18
N SER A 61 -5.72 -2.34 2.39
CA SER A 61 -5.81 -3.81 2.22
C SER A 61 -6.64 -4.46 3.30
N CYS A 62 -6.56 -4.00 4.55
CA CYS A 62 -7.39 -4.50 5.65
C CYS A 62 -8.87 -4.16 5.47
N ILE A 63 -9.18 -2.98 4.94
CA ILE A 63 -10.56 -2.50 4.76
C ILE A 63 -11.20 -3.07 3.49
N LEU A 64 -10.50 -3.00 2.36
CA LEU A 64 -11.00 -3.35 1.02
C LEU A 64 -10.79 -4.83 0.67
N GLY A 65 -9.95 -5.53 1.43
CA GLY A 65 -9.55 -6.91 1.17
C GLY A 65 -8.43 -7.04 0.13
N VAL A 66 -8.01 -8.28 -0.13
CA VAL A 66 -6.82 -8.62 -0.91
C VAL A 66 -6.80 -7.95 -2.29
N ARG A 67 -7.87 -8.10 -3.07
CA ARG A 67 -7.90 -7.65 -4.48
C ARG A 67 -7.71 -6.13 -4.62
N TRP A 68 -8.50 -5.36 -3.90
CA TRP A 68 -8.45 -3.91 -3.95
C TRP A 68 -7.24 -3.35 -3.20
N GLY A 69 -6.86 -3.98 -2.09
CA GLY A 69 -5.66 -3.63 -1.34
C GLY A 69 -4.39 -3.78 -2.16
N THR A 70 -4.26 -4.89 -2.91
CA THR A 70 -3.12 -5.09 -3.82
C THR A 70 -3.09 -4.06 -4.94
N ALA A 71 -4.25 -3.71 -5.50
CA ALA A 71 -4.33 -2.63 -6.48
C ALA A 71 -3.84 -1.29 -5.90
N VAL A 72 -4.26 -0.94 -4.68
CA VAL A 72 -3.76 0.25 -3.97
C VAL A 72 -2.24 0.16 -3.75
N GLY A 73 -1.71 -1.00 -3.32
CA GLY A 73 -0.28 -1.20 -3.10
C GLY A 73 0.57 -0.99 -4.35
N VAL A 74 0.10 -1.49 -5.50
CA VAL A 74 0.80 -1.33 -6.79
C VAL A 74 0.67 0.08 -7.34
N LEU A 75 -0.53 0.65 -7.29
CA LEU A 75 -0.81 1.97 -7.88
C LEU A 75 -0.22 3.12 -7.07
N SER A 76 -0.10 2.99 -5.73
CA SER A 76 0.41 4.07 -4.89
C SER A 76 1.81 4.55 -5.27
N PRO A 77 2.85 3.69 -5.39
CA PRO A 77 4.17 4.16 -5.80
C PRO A 77 4.21 4.64 -7.25
N PHE A 78 3.39 4.04 -8.12
CA PHE A 78 3.30 4.46 -9.52
C PHE A 78 2.72 5.88 -9.65
N VAL A 79 1.60 6.16 -8.98
CA VAL A 79 0.99 7.50 -8.95
C VAL A 79 1.91 8.51 -8.28
N SER A 80 2.58 8.12 -7.18
CA SER A 80 3.57 8.97 -6.51
C SER A 80 4.70 9.35 -7.47
N TYR A 81 5.24 8.38 -8.21
CA TYR A 81 6.28 8.60 -9.20
C TYR A 81 5.82 9.57 -10.31
N LEU A 82 4.61 9.38 -10.86
CA LEU A 82 4.07 10.25 -11.91
C LEU A 82 3.93 11.70 -11.43
N ILE A 83 3.37 11.90 -10.24
CA ILE A 83 3.16 13.24 -9.68
C ILE A 83 4.51 13.90 -9.39
N THR A 84 5.41 13.21 -8.69
CA THR A 84 6.70 13.78 -8.29
C THR A 84 7.65 13.99 -9.46
N SER A 85 7.56 13.17 -10.52
CA SER A 85 8.31 13.38 -11.76
C SER A 85 7.88 14.67 -12.50
N ALA A 86 6.59 15.00 -12.44
CA ALA A 86 6.09 16.27 -13.00
C ALA A 86 6.65 17.51 -12.26
N PHE A 87 7.03 17.37 -11.00
CA PHE A 87 7.68 18.41 -10.19
C PHE A 87 9.23 18.39 -10.26
N GLY A 88 9.81 17.55 -11.11
CA GLY A 88 11.26 17.48 -11.34
C GLY A 88 12.06 16.72 -10.28
N SER A 89 11.42 16.11 -9.30
CA SER A 89 12.06 15.30 -8.25
C SER A 89 11.35 13.95 -8.09
N PRO A 90 11.61 12.98 -9.01
CA PRO A 90 10.89 11.70 -8.99
C PRO A 90 11.14 10.92 -7.69
N MET A 91 10.07 10.65 -6.98
CA MET A 91 10.07 9.82 -5.76
C MET A 91 8.97 8.74 -5.88
N PRO A 92 9.30 7.48 -5.80
CA PRO A 92 10.64 6.85 -5.71
C PRO A 92 11.45 7.01 -6.99
N ALA A 93 12.78 6.82 -6.92
CA ALA A 93 13.63 6.82 -8.10
C ALA A 93 13.18 5.76 -9.10
N ALA A 94 13.23 6.04 -10.40
CA ALA A 94 12.72 5.17 -11.47
C ALA A 94 13.28 3.73 -11.38
N ALA A 95 14.55 3.57 -11.03
CA ALA A 95 15.20 2.26 -10.86
C ALA A 95 14.62 1.45 -9.67
N ARG A 96 14.09 2.10 -8.64
CA ARG A 96 13.50 1.45 -7.45
C ARG A 96 12.00 1.23 -7.58
N LEU A 97 11.35 1.89 -8.53
CA LEU A 97 9.90 1.83 -8.71
C LEU A 97 9.34 0.41 -8.80
N PRO A 98 9.86 -0.50 -9.69
CA PRO A 98 9.31 -1.84 -9.81
C PRO A 98 9.48 -2.67 -8.52
N PHE A 99 10.59 -2.47 -7.81
CA PHE A 99 10.85 -3.16 -6.55
C PHE A 99 9.88 -2.70 -5.45
N MET A 100 9.62 -1.41 -5.35
CA MET A 100 8.66 -0.87 -4.39
C MET A 100 7.21 -1.27 -4.72
N MET A 101 6.86 -1.33 -5.99
CA MET A 101 5.54 -1.83 -6.41
C MET A 101 5.35 -3.29 -6.01
N ALA A 102 6.36 -4.12 -6.22
CA ALA A 102 6.33 -5.54 -5.84
C ALA A 102 6.31 -5.73 -4.32
N GLU A 103 7.11 -4.97 -3.57
CA GLU A 103 7.14 -4.99 -2.11
C GLU A 103 5.76 -4.60 -1.52
N LEU A 104 5.19 -3.49 -1.97
CA LEU A 104 3.88 -3.02 -1.51
C LEU A 104 2.73 -3.94 -1.95
N ALA A 105 2.84 -4.58 -3.11
CA ALA A 105 1.89 -5.60 -3.55
C ALA A 105 1.91 -6.81 -2.61
N MET A 106 3.09 -7.32 -2.26
CA MET A 106 3.24 -8.42 -1.29
C MET A 106 2.74 -8.02 0.09
N PHE A 107 3.07 -6.82 0.55
CA PHE A 107 2.59 -6.26 1.80
C PHE A 107 1.05 -6.22 1.84
N ALA A 108 0.42 -5.72 0.77
CA ALA A 108 -1.03 -5.66 0.65
C ALA A 108 -1.68 -7.05 0.53
N LEU A 109 -1.03 -8.01 -0.14
CA LEU A 109 -1.48 -9.40 -0.21
C LEU A 109 -1.53 -10.03 1.17
N VAL A 110 -0.43 -9.95 1.92
CA VAL A 110 -0.33 -10.54 3.25
C VAL A 110 -1.32 -9.89 4.21
N SER A 111 -1.32 -8.55 4.31
CA SER A 111 -2.24 -7.83 5.19
C SER A 111 -3.71 -8.03 4.81
N GLY A 112 -4.01 -8.13 3.52
CA GLY A 112 -5.36 -8.40 3.01
C GLY A 112 -5.89 -9.79 3.36
N THR A 113 -5.03 -10.81 3.50
CA THR A 113 -5.46 -12.15 3.96
C THR A 113 -5.96 -12.10 5.41
N PHE A 114 -5.40 -11.23 6.24
CA PHE A 114 -5.84 -11.02 7.61
C PHE A 114 -7.10 -10.16 7.75
N SER A 115 -7.57 -9.54 6.66
CA SER A 115 -8.75 -8.67 6.65
C SER A 115 -9.98 -9.31 7.29
N LYS A 116 -10.25 -10.59 7.02
CA LYS A 116 -11.38 -11.34 7.62
C LYS A 116 -11.18 -11.63 9.11
N MET A 117 -9.94 -11.81 9.55
CA MET A 117 -9.61 -12.04 10.97
C MET A 117 -9.69 -10.74 11.77
N LEU A 118 -9.33 -9.61 11.16
CA LEU A 118 -9.47 -8.30 11.77
C LEU A 118 -10.93 -7.91 12.06
N GLU A 119 -11.88 -8.39 11.25
CA GLU A 119 -13.32 -8.19 11.50
C GLU A 119 -13.79 -8.78 12.83
N LYS A 120 -13.17 -9.87 13.27
CA LYS A 120 -13.52 -10.56 14.51
C LYS A 120 -12.72 -10.04 15.71
N HIS A 121 -11.45 -9.73 15.51
CA HIS A 121 -10.52 -9.35 16.58
C HIS A 121 -9.56 -8.26 16.12
N LEU A 122 -9.75 -7.04 16.58
CA LEU A 122 -8.87 -5.90 16.30
C LEU A 122 -7.41 -6.14 16.74
N TRP A 123 -7.18 -6.96 17.76
CA TRP A 123 -5.83 -7.36 18.21
C TRP A 123 -5.02 -8.10 17.15
N MET A 124 -5.68 -8.73 16.18
CA MET A 124 -5.02 -9.39 15.05
C MET A 124 -4.39 -8.38 14.07
N ALA A 125 -4.61 -7.08 14.26
CA ALA A 125 -3.93 -6.06 13.47
C ALA A 125 -2.41 -6.07 13.69
N PHE A 126 -1.95 -6.23 14.94
CA PHE A 126 -0.52 -6.26 15.26
C PHE A 126 0.23 -7.41 14.57
N PRO A 127 -0.16 -8.68 14.74
CA PRO A 127 0.51 -9.77 14.04
C PRO A 127 0.35 -9.68 12.51
N ALA A 128 -0.75 -9.14 12.00
CA ALA A 128 -0.95 -8.94 10.57
C ALA A 128 0.05 -7.91 9.99
N VAL A 129 0.27 -6.80 10.69
CA VAL A 129 1.27 -5.78 10.32
C VAL A 129 2.67 -6.37 10.33
N ILE A 130 3.04 -7.04 11.42
CA ILE A 130 4.37 -7.65 11.58
C ILE A 130 4.62 -8.69 10.49
N ALA A 131 3.66 -9.57 10.24
CA ALA A 131 3.75 -10.58 9.19
C ALA A 131 3.89 -9.95 7.79
N ALA A 132 3.09 -8.91 7.50
CA ALA A 132 3.14 -8.18 6.24
C ALA A 132 4.50 -7.49 6.05
N GLU A 133 5.04 -6.90 7.11
CA GLU A 133 6.33 -6.20 7.05
C GLU A 133 7.49 -7.19 6.86
N ILE A 134 7.50 -8.29 7.58
CA ILE A 134 8.52 -9.35 7.41
C ILE A 134 8.47 -9.92 5.99
N CYS A 135 7.28 -10.29 5.50
CA CYS A 135 7.11 -10.85 4.16
C CYS A 135 7.48 -9.83 3.06
N GLY A 136 7.06 -8.58 3.19
CA GLY A 136 7.39 -7.52 2.23
C GLY A 136 8.89 -7.26 2.17
N ARG A 137 9.56 -7.15 3.32
CA ARG A 137 11.02 -6.96 3.40
C ARG A 137 11.80 -8.16 2.88
N ALA A 138 11.41 -9.37 3.25
CA ALA A 138 12.03 -10.59 2.74
C ALA A 138 11.91 -10.67 1.21
N PHE A 139 10.73 -10.33 0.66
CA PHE A 139 10.50 -10.30 -0.77
C PHE A 139 11.32 -9.23 -1.48
N PHE A 140 11.41 -8.03 -0.91
CA PHE A 140 12.27 -6.96 -1.43
C PHE A 140 13.73 -7.37 -1.46
N MET A 141 14.25 -7.95 -0.37
CA MET A 141 15.62 -8.45 -0.30
C MET A 141 15.89 -9.54 -1.35
N LEU A 142 14.95 -10.45 -1.55
CA LEU A 142 15.04 -11.49 -2.57
C LEU A 142 15.10 -10.89 -3.97
N LEU A 143 14.24 -9.93 -4.28
CA LEU A 143 14.24 -9.24 -5.57
C LEU A 143 15.56 -8.50 -5.81
N VAL A 144 16.03 -7.74 -4.82
CA VAL A 144 17.31 -7.00 -4.94
C VAL A 144 18.47 -7.96 -5.15
N THR A 145 18.53 -9.09 -4.43
CA THR A 145 19.62 -10.08 -4.61
C THR A 145 19.59 -10.73 -6.00
N VAL A 146 18.40 -11.06 -6.50
CA VAL A 146 18.24 -11.66 -7.81
C VAL A 146 18.62 -10.67 -8.92
N PHE A 147 18.16 -9.43 -8.83
CA PHE A 147 18.42 -8.41 -9.86
C PHE A 147 19.76 -7.72 -9.71
N ALA A 148 20.31 -7.55 -8.50
CA ALA A 148 21.67 -7.05 -8.30
C ALA A 148 22.75 -8.02 -8.82
N GLY A 149 22.46 -9.32 -8.90
CA GLY A 149 23.30 -10.31 -9.57
C GLY A 149 23.29 -10.23 -11.09
N ILE A 150 22.40 -9.42 -11.69
CA ILE A 150 22.23 -9.30 -13.16
C ILE A 150 22.72 -7.93 -13.67
N THR A 151 22.82 -6.93 -12.81
CA THR A 151 23.40 -5.62 -13.15
C THR A 151 24.87 -5.60 -12.77
N PRO A 152 25.80 -5.53 -13.74
CA PRO A 152 27.21 -5.39 -13.45
C PRO A 152 27.55 -4.05 -12.80
#